data_0c9c67f0b3852171f3b926c3087a8d8c
#
_entry.id   0c9c67f0b3852171f3b926c3087a8d8c
#
_cell.length_a   1.000
_cell.length_b   1.000
_cell.length_c   1.000
_cell.angle_alpha   90.00
_cell.angle_beta   90.00
_cell.angle_gamma   90.00
#
_symmetry.space_group_name_H-M   'P 1'
#
loop_
_entity.id
_entity.type
_entity.pdbx_description
1 polymer ?
#
loop_
_entity_poly.entity_id
_entity_poly.type
_entity_poly.pdbx_seq_one_letter_code
_entity_poly.pdbx_strand_id
1 'polypeptide(L)'
;MEDLQKLGEIFVSDRLKAIRVIPSPKVSVGVSLAENVLELHLNPGNFDMEELAEILSKYDRKKKFYRLRTGEFMDMDEDGIRVLSELRENLQISEAKLKSGEITIPKYRALYLDTRLKEQDDLQVEKNREFRMLIRNMKTAEENDFELPDNLQAQLREYQKTGFWWLKTLCQNGFGGILADDMGLGKTLQTIAFLLSEMQEAPEDANRRSLIVAPASLVYNWESECARFAPELQTRLVAGTQEQRKEMIQNAGMQDILITSYDLLRRDIELYQDLPFFCEIIDEAQFIKNHATQGAKAVKTIHASFRLALTGTPVENQLSELWSIFDYLMPGFLYGYQKFREQFELPIVRNGDEERLERLQKMIRPFILRRLKKEVLKDLPDKIEKNMAACMEQKQKELYHAHAQRLALILQNQTEEEFADSRFQVLSELTRLRQP
;
A
#
# COMPACT_ATOMS: atom_id res chain seq x y z
N MET A 1 -39.93 -17.56 21.51
CA MET A 1 -41.20 -17.85 22.24
C MET A 1 -42.08 -18.82 21.49
N GLU A 2 -42.35 -18.62 20.20
CA GLU A 2 -43.14 -19.50 19.37
C GLU A 2 -42.64 -20.95 19.32
N ASP A 3 -41.35 -21.18 19.29
CA ASP A 3 -40.76 -22.54 19.27
C ASP A 3 -40.86 -23.23 20.62
N LEU A 4 -40.85 -22.48 21.71
CA LEU A 4 -41.07 -23.03 23.05
C LEU A 4 -42.55 -23.38 23.31
N GLN A 5 -43.49 -22.61 22.73
CA GLN A 5 -44.91 -22.89 22.80
C GLN A 5 -45.32 -24.21 22.12
N LYS A 6 -44.51 -24.67 21.15
CA LYS A 6 -44.70 -25.99 20.52
C LYS A 6 -44.31 -27.16 21.44
N LEU A 7 -43.59 -26.90 22.52
CA LEU A 7 -43.04 -27.92 23.44
C LEU A 7 -43.84 -28.00 24.76
N GLY A 8 -44.71 -27.03 25.07
CA GLY A 8 -45.51 -27.04 26.29
C GLY A 8 -46.10 -25.68 26.66
N GLU A 9 -46.86 -25.63 27.78
CA GLU A 9 -47.36 -24.35 28.32
C GLU A 9 -46.23 -23.51 28.90
N ILE A 10 -46.15 -22.23 28.46
CA ILE A 10 -45.12 -21.30 28.90
C ILE A 10 -45.71 -20.23 29.80
N PHE A 11 -45.29 -20.20 31.05
CA PHE A 11 -45.63 -19.10 31.98
C PHE A 11 -44.56 -18.02 31.91
N VAL A 12 -44.97 -16.82 31.46
CA VAL A 12 -44.06 -15.71 31.26
C VAL A 12 -44.47 -14.57 32.19
N SER A 13 -43.50 -13.93 32.85
CA SER A 13 -43.76 -12.76 33.67
C SER A 13 -44.22 -11.58 32.79
N ASP A 14 -45.03 -10.67 33.38
CA ASP A 14 -45.53 -9.48 32.66
C ASP A 14 -44.39 -8.58 32.16
N ARG A 15 -43.23 -8.57 32.85
CA ARG A 15 -42.02 -7.89 32.40
C ARG A 15 -41.47 -8.49 31.10
N LEU A 16 -41.54 -9.80 30.92
CA LEU A 16 -41.07 -10.47 29.71
C LEU A 16 -42.04 -10.28 28.54
N LYS A 17 -43.36 -10.21 28.84
CA LYS A 17 -44.37 -9.89 27.84
C LYS A 17 -44.30 -8.45 27.35
N ALA A 18 -43.78 -7.53 28.15
CA ALA A 18 -43.60 -6.13 27.82
C ALA A 18 -42.37 -5.85 26.97
N ILE A 19 -41.48 -6.84 26.74
CA ILE A 19 -40.30 -6.70 25.88
C ILE A 19 -40.78 -6.54 24.44
N ARG A 20 -40.45 -5.40 23.84
CA ARG A 20 -40.62 -5.14 22.41
C ARG A 20 -39.27 -5.29 21.72
N VAL A 21 -39.28 -6.02 20.62
CA VAL A 21 -38.15 -6.11 19.69
C VAL A 21 -38.49 -5.28 18.47
N ILE A 22 -37.70 -4.27 18.18
CA ILE A 22 -37.83 -3.43 17.00
C ILE A 22 -36.79 -3.78 15.96
N PRO A 23 -37.06 -3.58 14.66
CA PRO A 23 -36.09 -3.80 13.62
C PRO A 23 -34.95 -2.77 13.72
N SER A 24 -33.79 -3.10 13.14
CA SER A 24 -32.67 -2.18 12.99
C SER A 24 -33.02 -0.92 12.20
N PRO A 25 -32.35 0.22 12.46
CA PRO A 25 -32.59 1.43 11.71
C PRO A 25 -32.17 1.28 10.24
N LYS A 26 -33.02 1.78 9.34
CA LYS A 26 -32.61 1.95 7.93
C LYS A 26 -31.71 3.17 7.83
N VAL A 27 -30.40 2.93 7.87
CA VAL A 27 -29.41 3.99 7.77
C VAL A 27 -29.10 4.27 6.31
N SER A 28 -29.01 5.54 5.91
CA SER A 28 -28.47 5.93 4.62
C SER A 28 -27.10 6.60 4.76
N VAL A 29 -26.26 6.42 3.75
CA VAL A 29 -24.89 6.94 3.72
C VAL A 29 -24.70 7.81 2.49
N GLY A 30 -24.52 9.11 2.70
CA GLY A 30 -24.06 10.03 1.67
C GLY A 30 -22.53 10.03 1.59
N VAL A 31 -21.98 9.95 0.39
CA VAL A 31 -20.53 10.03 0.15
C VAL A 31 -20.27 11.14 -0.86
N SER A 32 -19.51 12.14 -0.44
CA SER A 32 -19.06 13.22 -1.31
C SER A 32 -17.53 13.29 -1.32
N LEU A 33 -16.97 13.61 -2.48
CA LEU A 33 -15.56 13.98 -2.63
C LEU A 33 -15.50 15.50 -2.75
N ALA A 34 -14.79 16.14 -1.81
CA ALA A 34 -14.50 17.57 -1.83
C ALA A 34 -12.97 17.73 -1.83
N GLU A 35 -12.41 18.24 -2.93
CA GLU A 35 -10.97 18.39 -3.14
C GLU A 35 -10.19 17.09 -2.88
N ASN A 36 -9.50 16.99 -1.72
CA ASN A 36 -8.68 15.84 -1.33
C ASN A 36 -9.24 15.03 -0.16
N VAL A 37 -10.46 15.28 0.25
CA VAL A 37 -11.11 14.59 1.37
C VAL A 37 -12.45 13.98 0.93
N LEU A 38 -12.79 12.86 1.55
CA LEU A 38 -14.13 12.29 1.47
C LEU A 38 -14.94 12.73 2.67
N GLU A 39 -16.14 13.19 2.42
CA GLU A 39 -17.12 13.50 3.44
C GLU A 39 -18.19 12.42 3.44
N LEU A 40 -18.41 11.83 4.60
CA LEU A 40 -19.46 10.85 4.82
C LEU A 40 -20.55 11.48 5.67
N HIS A 41 -21.76 11.46 5.16
CA HIS A 41 -22.96 11.91 5.86
C HIS A 41 -23.80 10.69 6.22
N LEU A 42 -23.96 10.44 7.51
CA LEU A 42 -24.81 9.37 8.00
C LEU A 42 -26.19 9.93 8.35
N ASN A 43 -27.23 9.32 7.79
CA ASN A 43 -28.61 9.60 8.20
C ASN A 43 -29.12 8.41 9.02
N PRO A 44 -29.39 8.57 10.32
CA PRO A 44 -29.74 7.47 11.21
C PRO A 44 -31.22 7.01 11.04
N GLY A 45 -31.97 7.57 10.10
CA GLY A 45 -33.40 7.23 9.92
C GLY A 45 -34.26 7.68 11.12
N ASN A 46 -34.84 6.73 11.81
CA ASN A 46 -35.75 7.00 12.95
C ASN A 46 -35.03 7.16 14.31
N PHE A 47 -33.70 7.04 14.32
CA PHE A 47 -32.87 7.16 15.53
C PHE A 47 -32.18 8.53 15.55
N ASP A 48 -31.73 8.95 16.72
CA ASP A 48 -30.80 10.09 16.78
C ASP A 48 -29.34 9.65 16.52
N MET A 49 -28.48 10.61 16.18
CA MET A 49 -27.07 10.32 15.90
C MET A 49 -26.31 9.86 17.14
N GLU A 50 -26.71 10.28 18.33
CA GLU A 50 -26.05 9.83 19.56
C GLU A 50 -26.36 8.36 19.84
N GLU A 51 -27.58 7.93 19.62
CA GLU A 51 -28.01 6.55 19.81
C GLU A 51 -27.37 5.63 18.76
N LEU A 52 -27.35 6.06 17.48
CA LEU A 52 -26.63 5.33 16.43
C LEU A 52 -25.12 5.18 16.75
N ALA A 53 -24.48 6.26 17.18
CA ALA A 53 -23.06 6.22 17.56
C ALA A 53 -22.80 5.26 18.74
N GLU A 54 -23.72 5.20 19.72
CA GLU A 54 -23.64 4.28 20.84
C GLU A 54 -23.84 2.82 20.40
N ILE A 55 -24.81 2.54 19.54
CA ILE A 55 -25.06 1.24 18.94
C ILE A 55 -23.80 0.75 18.20
N LEU A 56 -23.26 1.57 17.29
CA LEU A 56 -22.05 1.24 16.52
C LEU A 56 -20.81 1.07 17.41
N SER A 57 -20.72 1.77 18.56
CA SER A 57 -19.60 1.64 19.49
C SER A 57 -19.64 0.37 20.32
N LYS A 58 -20.82 -0.14 20.60
CA LYS A 58 -21.08 -1.34 21.41
C LYS A 58 -21.43 -2.57 20.57
N TYR A 59 -21.36 -2.45 19.26
CA TYR A 59 -21.63 -3.57 18.36
C TYR A 59 -20.73 -4.76 18.67
N ASP A 60 -21.34 -5.92 18.87
CA ASP A 60 -20.67 -7.18 19.10
C ASP A 60 -21.36 -8.27 18.24
N ARG A 61 -20.63 -8.83 17.27
CA ARG A 61 -21.11 -9.88 16.36
C ARG A 61 -21.74 -11.08 17.07
N LYS A 62 -21.42 -11.30 18.37
CA LYS A 62 -21.95 -12.42 19.18
C LYS A 62 -23.31 -12.12 19.82
N LYS A 63 -23.72 -10.84 19.80
CA LYS A 63 -24.97 -10.41 20.43
C LYS A 63 -26.04 -10.19 19.37
N LYS A 64 -27.11 -10.95 19.43
CA LYS A 64 -28.25 -10.82 18.52
C LYS A 64 -29.12 -9.59 18.80
N PHE A 65 -29.18 -9.11 20.05
CA PHE A 65 -30.03 -8.01 20.46
C PHE A 65 -29.23 -6.94 21.21
N TYR A 66 -29.58 -5.66 20.95
CA TYR A 66 -29.09 -4.50 21.67
C TYR A 66 -30.24 -3.86 22.45
N ARG A 67 -30.02 -3.50 23.72
CA ARG A 67 -31.03 -2.81 24.52
C ARG A 67 -30.86 -1.30 24.35
N LEU A 68 -31.91 -0.65 23.82
CA LEU A 68 -31.99 0.79 23.64
C LEU A 68 -32.16 1.52 24.97
N ARG A 69 -31.93 2.84 24.96
CA ARG A 69 -32.16 3.71 26.13
C ARG A 69 -33.64 3.72 26.56
N THR A 70 -34.57 3.52 25.63
CA THR A 70 -36.00 3.37 25.88
C THR A 70 -36.37 2.10 26.64
N GLY A 71 -35.46 1.13 26.71
CA GLY A 71 -35.66 -0.19 27.31
C GLY A 71 -36.15 -1.25 26.33
N GLU A 72 -36.46 -0.91 25.10
CA GLU A 72 -36.78 -1.83 24.00
C GLU A 72 -35.52 -2.57 23.52
N PHE A 73 -35.69 -3.70 22.85
CA PHE A 73 -34.61 -4.44 22.26
C PHE A 73 -34.64 -4.27 20.74
N MET A 74 -33.48 -4.02 20.15
CA MET A 74 -33.28 -3.93 18.71
C MET A 74 -32.61 -5.19 18.21
N ASP A 75 -33.05 -5.74 17.08
CA ASP A 75 -32.36 -6.83 16.38
C ASP A 75 -31.09 -6.28 15.72
N MET A 76 -29.96 -6.95 15.95
CA MET A 76 -28.64 -6.57 15.44
C MET A 76 -28.23 -7.42 14.23
N ASP A 77 -29.08 -8.33 13.78
CA ASP A 77 -28.76 -9.31 12.72
C ASP A 77 -28.94 -8.73 11.31
N GLU A 78 -29.10 -7.41 11.17
CA GLU A 78 -29.16 -6.72 9.89
C GLU A 78 -27.78 -6.29 9.40
N ASP A 79 -27.52 -6.52 8.12
CA ASP A 79 -26.24 -6.26 7.47
C ASP A 79 -25.78 -4.80 7.50
N GLY A 80 -26.72 -3.85 7.52
CA GLY A 80 -26.44 -2.40 7.54
C GLY A 80 -25.64 -1.95 8.76
N ILE A 81 -26.04 -2.36 9.98
CA ILE A 81 -25.34 -2.00 11.22
C ILE A 81 -23.96 -2.66 11.28
N ARG A 82 -23.86 -3.90 10.84
CA ARG A 82 -22.59 -4.63 10.75
C ARG A 82 -21.59 -3.89 9.89
N VAL A 83 -22.01 -3.48 8.67
CA VAL A 83 -21.13 -2.77 7.74
C VAL A 83 -20.71 -1.40 8.27
N LEU A 84 -21.62 -0.65 8.87
CA LEU A 84 -21.28 0.64 9.47
C LEU A 84 -20.31 0.49 10.65
N SER A 85 -20.47 -0.55 11.46
CA SER A 85 -19.53 -0.85 12.55
C SER A 85 -18.15 -1.23 12.00
N GLU A 86 -18.09 -2.05 10.96
CA GLU A 86 -16.84 -2.39 10.27
C GLU A 86 -16.21 -1.15 9.62
N LEU A 87 -16.98 -0.30 8.96
CA LEU A 87 -16.48 0.97 8.40
C LEU A 87 -15.93 1.89 9.49
N ARG A 88 -16.63 2.00 10.63
CA ARG A 88 -16.15 2.79 11.76
C ARG A 88 -14.79 2.33 12.24
N GLU A 89 -14.59 1.03 12.46
CA GLU A 89 -13.32 0.45 12.89
C GLU A 89 -12.23 0.64 11.83
N ASN A 90 -12.57 0.36 10.58
CA ASN A 90 -11.63 0.36 9.46
C ASN A 90 -11.22 1.76 9.03
N LEU A 91 -12.10 2.74 9.11
CA LEU A 91 -11.83 4.14 8.79
C LEU A 91 -11.38 4.94 10.02
N GLN A 92 -11.31 4.29 11.19
CA GLN A 92 -10.94 4.91 12.47
C GLN A 92 -11.83 6.11 12.83
N ILE A 93 -13.14 5.98 12.61
CA ILE A 93 -14.08 7.04 12.92
C ILE A 93 -14.27 7.08 14.44
N SER A 94 -13.90 8.18 15.06
CA SER A 94 -14.10 8.38 16.50
C SER A 94 -15.59 8.54 16.81
N GLU A 95 -15.97 8.23 18.05
CA GLU A 95 -17.36 8.41 18.51
C GLU A 95 -17.84 9.87 18.40
N ALA A 96 -16.93 10.82 18.65
CA ALA A 96 -17.24 12.25 18.50
C ALA A 96 -17.58 12.62 17.04
N LYS A 97 -16.85 12.09 16.06
CA LYS A 97 -17.15 12.27 14.63
C LYS A 97 -18.44 11.57 14.20
N LEU A 98 -18.75 10.41 14.78
CA LEU A 98 -20.03 9.74 14.53
C LEU A 98 -21.20 10.59 15.04
N LYS A 99 -21.10 11.14 16.25
CA LYS A 99 -22.16 11.99 16.85
C LYS A 99 -22.41 13.28 16.07
N SER A 100 -21.39 13.84 15.40
CA SER A 100 -21.58 15.02 14.54
C SER A 100 -22.33 14.70 13.24
N GLY A 101 -22.37 13.44 12.81
CA GLY A 101 -22.97 13.03 11.53
C GLY A 101 -22.11 13.38 10.30
N GLU A 102 -21.06 14.19 10.47
CA GLU A 102 -20.13 14.62 9.43
C GLU A 102 -18.76 13.99 9.66
N ILE A 103 -18.37 13.09 8.77
CA ILE A 103 -17.14 12.30 8.90
C ILE A 103 -16.24 12.60 7.73
N THR A 104 -15.09 13.18 8.01
CA THR A 104 -14.06 13.45 7.01
C THR A 104 -12.99 12.38 7.05
N ILE A 105 -12.72 11.77 5.91
CA ILE A 105 -11.68 10.74 5.74
C ILE A 105 -10.79 11.05 4.52
N PRO A 106 -9.54 10.58 4.50
CA PRO A 106 -8.66 10.80 3.37
C PRO A 106 -9.17 10.17 2.06
N LYS A 107 -8.95 10.85 0.94
CA LYS A 107 -9.38 10.47 -0.42
C LYS A 107 -8.93 9.05 -0.81
N TYR A 108 -7.77 8.59 -0.38
CA TYR A 108 -7.27 7.25 -0.69
C TYR A 108 -8.12 6.10 -0.12
N ARG A 109 -9.08 6.41 0.78
CA ARG A 109 -10.07 5.43 1.27
C ARG A 109 -11.24 5.21 0.31
N ALA A 110 -11.35 6.00 -0.77
CA ALA A 110 -12.49 5.98 -1.69
C ALA A 110 -12.77 4.59 -2.28
N LEU A 111 -11.72 3.92 -2.80
CA LEU A 111 -11.88 2.60 -3.43
C LEU A 111 -12.31 1.52 -2.44
N TYR A 112 -11.73 1.53 -1.24
CA TYR A 112 -12.14 0.63 -0.18
C TYR A 112 -13.59 0.86 0.24
N LEU A 113 -13.96 2.14 0.41
CA LEU A 113 -15.33 2.53 0.77
C LEU A 113 -16.33 2.11 -0.32
N ASP A 114 -16.03 2.38 -1.60
CA ASP A 114 -16.90 1.99 -2.72
C ASP A 114 -17.14 0.48 -2.77
N THR A 115 -16.08 -0.31 -2.54
CA THR A 115 -16.19 -1.77 -2.55
C THR A 115 -17.09 -2.26 -1.41
N ARG A 116 -16.87 -1.75 -0.19
CA ARG A 116 -17.67 -2.18 0.98
C ARG A 116 -19.13 -1.75 0.90
N LEU A 117 -19.40 -0.55 0.40
CA LEU A 117 -20.77 -0.06 0.24
C LEU A 117 -21.52 -0.75 -0.90
N LYS A 118 -20.85 -1.34 -1.88
CA LYS A 118 -21.48 -2.10 -2.98
C LYS A 118 -21.82 -3.55 -2.60
N GLU A 119 -21.14 -4.12 -1.64
CA GLU A 119 -21.38 -5.48 -1.18
C GLU A 119 -22.71 -5.60 -0.39
N GLN A 120 -23.48 -4.49 -0.25
CA GLN A 120 -24.67 -4.42 0.61
C GLN A 120 -25.86 -3.84 -0.13
N ASP A 121 -26.88 -4.66 -0.32
CA ASP A 121 -28.14 -4.27 -0.97
C ASP A 121 -29.07 -3.46 -0.03
N ASP A 122 -28.90 -3.60 1.28
CA ASP A 122 -29.80 -3.00 2.30
C ASP A 122 -29.42 -1.57 2.71
N LEU A 123 -28.22 -1.08 2.32
CA LEU A 123 -27.78 0.28 2.60
C LEU A 123 -28.13 1.22 1.44
N GLN A 124 -28.95 2.25 1.75
CA GLN A 124 -29.14 3.34 0.80
C GLN A 124 -27.88 4.21 0.73
N VAL A 125 -27.20 4.18 -0.42
CA VAL A 125 -25.93 4.90 -0.61
C VAL A 125 -26.08 5.96 -1.71
N GLU A 126 -25.91 7.22 -1.32
CA GLU A 126 -25.86 8.34 -2.24
C GLU A 126 -24.40 8.75 -2.49
N LYS A 127 -24.02 8.89 -3.76
CA LYS A 127 -22.65 9.25 -4.16
C LYS A 127 -22.69 10.47 -5.05
N ASN A 128 -21.87 11.51 -4.73
CA ASN A 128 -21.75 12.66 -5.59
C ASN A 128 -21.06 12.33 -6.93
N ARG A 129 -21.10 13.27 -7.87
CA ARG A 129 -20.52 13.08 -9.22
C ARG A 129 -19.02 12.85 -9.16
N GLU A 130 -18.32 13.64 -8.36
CA GLU A 130 -16.86 13.64 -8.21
C GLU A 130 -16.36 12.29 -7.67
N PHE A 131 -17.02 11.74 -6.63
CA PHE A 131 -16.72 10.41 -6.11
C PHE A 131 -16.93 9.33 -7.17
N ARG A 132 -18.06 9.38 -7.90
CA ARG A 132 -18.33 8.40 -8.99
C ARG A 132 -17.28 8.46 -10.09
N MET A 133 -16.84 9.68 -10.47
CA MET A 133 -15.78 9.87 -11.46
C MET A 133 -14.45 9.30 -10.97
N LEU A 134 -14.05 9.58 -9.74
CA LEU A 134 -12.85 9.02 -9.13
C LEU A 134 -12.84 7.49 -9.20
N ILE A 135 -13.93 6.86 -8.74
CA ILE A 135 -14.05 5.39 -8.75
C ILE A 135 -14.00 4.83 -10.17
N ARG A 136 -14.68 5.48 -11.12
CA ARG A 136 -14.65 5.08 -12.52
C ARG A 136 -13.23 5.16 -13.08
N ASN A 137 -12.56 6.31 -12.96
CA ASN A 137 -11.22 6.53 -13.49
C ASN A 137 -10.24 5.49 -12.95
N MET A 138 -10.30 5.20 -11.65
CA MET A 138 -9.42 4.21 -11.02
C MET A 138 -9.71 2.76 -11.47
N LYS A 139 -10.97 2.43 -11.80
CA LYS A 139 -11.33 1.08 -12.26
C LYS A 139 -11.02 0.86 -13.75
N THR A 140 -11.05 1.92 -14.54
CA THR A 140 -10.73 1.87 -15.98
C THR A 140 -9.34 2.45 -16.28
N ALA A 141 -8.44 2.45 -15.29
CA ALA A 141 -7.10 3.01 -15.45
C ALA A 141 -6.31 2.44 -16.64
N GLU A 142 -6.60 1.19 -17.00
CA GLU A 142 -6.01 0.50 -18.15
C GLU A 142 -6.68 0.85 -19.49
N GLU A 143 -7.86 1.46 -19.43
CA GLU A 143 -8.68 1.84 -20.61
C GLU A 143 -8.70 3.37 -20.84
N ASN A 144 -8.03 4.14 -19.95
CA ASN A 144 -7.98 5.59 -20.11
C ASN A 144 -7.07 5.95 -21.29
N ASP A 145 -7.64 6.61 -22.29
CA ASP A 145 -6.95 7.05 -23.51
C ASP A 145 -6.14 8.34 -23.26
N PHE A 146 -5.14 8.29 -22.39
CA PHE A 146 -4.14 9.36 -22.36
C PHE A 146 -3.27 9.27 -23.59
N GLU A 147 -3.01 10.38 -24.23
CA GLU A 147 -2.08 10.45 -25.35
C GLU A 147 -0.66 10.12 -24.88
N LEU A 148 0.04 9.33 -25.68
CA LEU A 148 1.44 9.06 -25.42
C LEU A 148 2.25 10.33 -25.68
N PRO A 149 3.34 10.56 -24.93
CA PRO A 149 4.15 11.75 -25.14
C PRO A 149 4.76 11.77 -26.53
N ASP A 150 4.73 12.93 -27.17
CA ASP A 150 5.45 13.18 -28.39
C ASP A 150 6.97 13.05 -28.18
N ASN A 151 7.71 12.75 -29.22
CA ASN A 151 9.17 12.69 -29.19
C ASN A 151 9.80 11.64 -28.26
N LEU A 152 9.01 10.69 -27.73
CA LEU A 152 9.58 9.54 -27.04
C LEU A 152 10.37 8.67 -28.03
N GLN A 153 11.69 8.55 -27.82
CA GLN A 153 12.60 7.79 -28.71
C GLN A 153 12.50 6.27 -28.50
N ALA A 154 11.26 5.77 -28.30
CA ALA A 154 10.97 4.35 -28.12
C ALA A 154 9.50 4.05 -28.46
N GLN A 155 9.26 2.85 -28.97
CA GLN A 155 7.89 2.35 -29.14
C GLN A 155 7.49 1.52 -27.93
N LEU A 156 6.49 1.98 -27.17
CA LEU A 156 5.94 1.24 -26.04
C LEU A 156 5.17 0.00 -26.50
N ARG A 157 5.40 -1.12 -25.87
CA ARG A 157 4.57 -2.32 -26.03
C ARG A 157 3.22 -2.11 -25.35
N GLU A 158 2.18 -2.86 -25.71
CA GLU A 158 0.82 -2.69 -25.19
C GLU A 158 0.78 -2.71 -23.64
N TYR A 159 1.46 -3.65 -23.03
CA TYR A 159 1.51 -3.68 -21.56
C TYR A 159 2.24 -2.45 -20.95
N GLN A 160 3.21 -1.86 -21.67
CA GLN A 160 3.89 -0.64 -21.22
C GLN A 160 2.99 0.59 -21.34
N LYS A 161 2.15 0.66 -22.39
CA LYS A 161 1.12 1.68 -22.51
C LYS A 161 0.12 1.59 -21.37
N THR A 162 -0.35 0.38 -21.05
CA THR A 162 -1.21 0.14 -19.88
C THR A 162 -0.56 0.65 -18.58
N GLY A 163 0.75 0.41 -18.41
CA GLY A 163 1.48 0.92 -17.26
C GLY A 163 1.60 2.45 -17.24
N PHE A 164 1.83 3.06 -18.38
CA PHE A 164 1.84 4.50 -18.56
C PHE A 164 0.46 5.12 -18.18
N TRP A 165 -0.64 4.60 -18.71
CA TRP A 165 -1.99 5.06 -18.39
C TRP A 165 -2.32 4.90 -16.91
N TRP A 166 -1.90 3.80 -16.29
CA TRP A 166 -2.06 3.58 -14.86
C TRP A 166 -1.29 4.63 -14.04
N LEU A 167 -0.04 4.96 -14.40
CA LEU A 167 0.73 6.02 -13.75
C LEU A 167 0.05 7.39 -13.89
N LYS A 168 -0.43 7.75 -15.08
CA LYS A 168 -1.18 8.99 -15.32
C LYS A 168 -2.44 9.04 -14.46
N THR A 169 -3.19 7.94 -14.40
CA THR A 169 -4.41 7.84 -13.60
C THR A 169 -4.14 8.04 -12.11
N LEU A 170 -3.09 7.42 -11.57
CA LEU A 170 -2.69 7.62 -10.18
C LEU A 170 -2.31 9.08 -9.92
N CYS A 171 -1.47 9.65 -10.76
CA CYS A 171 -1.00 11.02 -10.62
C CYS A 171 -2.15 12.03 -10.63
N GLN A 172 -3.06 11.95 -11.60
CA GLN A 172 -4.24 12.83 -11.69
C GLN A 172 -5.15 12.73 -10.48
N ASN A 173 -5.21 11.54 -9.87
CA ASN A 173 -6.04 11.33 -8.69
C ASN A 173 -5.28 11.57 -7.37
N GLY A 174 -4.01 11.98 -7.41
CA GLY A 174 -3.19 12.27 -6.24
C GLY A 174 -2.88 11.04 -5.39
N PHE A 175 -2.74 9.86 -6.01
CA PHE A 175 -2.39 8.61 -5.35
C PHE A 175 -0.97 8.18 -5.73
N GLY A 176 -0.19 7.73 -4.76
CA GLY A 176 1.06 7.04 -5.02
C GLY A 176 0.84 5.58 -5.44
N GLY A 177 1.85 4.96 -6.07
CA GLY A 177 1.74 3.57 -6.50
C GLY A 177 3.07 2.81 -6.58
N ILE A 178 2.97 1.48 -6.69
CA ILE A 178 4.10 0.56 -6.85
C ILE A 178 4.04 -0.06 -8.24
N LEU A 179 5.01 0.25 -9.10
CA LEU A 179 5.21 -0.46 -10.35
C LEU A 179 6.14 -1.65 -10.09
N ALA A 180 5.52 -2.82 -9.97
CA ALA A 180 6.15 -4.05 -9.50
C ALA A 180 6.35 -5.10 -10.61
N ASP A 181 6.47 -4.67 -11.84
CA ASP A 181 6.74 -5.53 -12.99
C ASP A 181 8.04 -6.32 -12.83
N ASP A 182 8.10 -7.53 -13.38
CA ASP A 182 9.32 -8.32 -13.43
C ASP A 182 10.49 -7.52 -14.01
N MET A 183 11.72 -7.85 -13.59
CA MET A 183 12.94 -7.24 -14.14
C MET A 183 12.98 -7.38 -15.66
N GLY A 184 13.31 -6.28 -16.37
CA GLY A 184 13.41 -6.26 -17.83
C GLY A 184 12.10 -6.07 -18.57
N LEU A 185 10.99 -5.76 -17.90
CA LEU A 185 9.73 -5.32 -18.50
C LEU A 185 9.69 -3.80 -18.80
N GLY A 186 10.81 -3.09 -18.57
CA GLY A 186 10.94 -1.68 -18.93
C GLY A 186 10.21 -0.73 -17.97
N LYS A 187 10.31 -0.96 -16.67
CA LYS A 187 9.80 -0.03 -15.65
C LYS A 187 10.35 1.38 -15.84
N THR A 188 11.66 1.49 -16.08
CA THR A 188 12.35 2.77 -16.35
C THR A 188 11.74 3.47 -17.56
N LEU A 189 11.53 2.77 -18.68
CA LEU A 189 10.96 3.35 -19.89
C LEU A 189 9.51 3.84 -19.68
N GLN A 190 8.68 3.08 -18.97
CA GLN A 190 7.31 3.50 -18.62
C GLN A 190 7.33 4.76 -17.75
N THR A 191 8.25 4.84 -16.81
CA THR A 191 8.43 5.99 -15.92
C THR A 191 8.95 7.23 -16.67
N ILE A 192 9.91 7.05 -17.60
CA ILE A 192 10.42 8.14 -18.46
C ILE A 192 9.30 8.67 -19.36
N ALA A 193 8.50 7.79 -19.97
CA ALA A 193 7.36 8.19 -20.79
C ALA A 193 6.34 9.00 -19.96
N PHE A 194 6.07 8.57 -18.72
CA PHE A 194 5.20 9.31 -17.81
C PHE A 194 5.76 10.70 -17.47
N LEU A 195 7.05 10.82 -17.11
CA LEU A 195 7.67 12.11 -16.81
C LEU A 195 7.66 13.06 -18.02
N LEU A 196 7.94 12.54 -19.22
CA LEU A 196 7.91 13.31 -20.45
C LEU A 196 6.51 13.85 -20.75
N SER A 197 5.47 13.01 -20.63
CA SER A 197 4.08 13.44 -20.80
C SER A 197 3.68 14.52 -19.79
N GLU A 198 4.03 14.38 -18.52
CA GLU A 198 3.72 15.36 -17.49
C GLU A 198 4.42 16.72 -17.73
N MET A 199 5.61 16.70 -18.33
CA MET A 199 6.30 17.92 -18.73
C MET A 199 5.65 18.58 -19.94
N GLN A 200 5.27 17.82 -20.95
CA GLN A 200 4.64 18.35 -22.17
C GLN A 200 3.24 18.92 -21.93
N GLU A 201 2.46 18.33 -21.04
CA GLU A 201 1.11 18.78 -20.69
C GLU A 201 1.10 19.98 -19.72
N ALA A 202 2.21 20.26 -19.06
CA ALA A 202 2.28 21.30 -18.05
C ALA A 202 2.42 22.69 -18.63
N PRO A 203 1.82 23.73 -18.03
CA PRO A 203 2.19 25.11 -18.31
C PRO A 203 3.69 25.38 -18.09
N GLU A 204 4.27 26.29 -18.85
CA GLU A 204 5.72 26.59 -18.80
C GLU A 204 6.21 27.01 -17.40
N ASP A 205 5.36 27.68 -16.63
CA ASP A 205 5.62 28.15 -15.27
C ASP A 205 5.31 27.12 -14.18
N ALA A 206 4.78 25.95 -14.55
CA ALA A 206 4.44 24.90 -13.59
C ALA A 206 5.70 24.23 -13.03
N ASN A 207 5.69 23.99 -11.73
CA ASN A 207 6.73 23.17 -11.10
C ASN A 207 6.55 21.69 -11.48
N ARG A 208 7.47 21.17 -12.28
CA ARG A 208 7.58 19.75 -12.67
C ARG A 208 8.90 19.13 -12.21
N ARG A 209 9.64 19.83 -11.33
CA ARG A 209 10.87 19.28 -10.73
C ARG A 209 10.59 17.92 -10.15
N SER A 210 11.37 16.92 -10.58
CA SER A 210 11.22 15.53 -10.15
C SER A 210 12.51 15.02 -9.53
N LEU A 211 12.39 14.07 -8.60
CA LEU A 211 13.51 13.44 -7.92
C LEU A 211 13.48 11.93 -8.16
N ILE A 212 14.57 11.38 -8.67
CA ILE A 212 14.77 9.94 -8.81
C ILE A 212 15.84 9.51 -7.80
N VAL A 213 15.46 8.61 -6.90
CA VAL A 213 16.36 8.01 -5.91
C VAL A 213 16.57 6.54 -6.26
N ALA A 214 17.79 6.18 -6.58
CA ALA A 214 18.14 4.82 -7.03
C ALA A 214 19.34 4.27 -6.26
N PRO A 215 19.61 2.95 -6.30
CA PRO A 215 20.89 2.42 -5.87
C PRO A 215 22.06 3.08 -6.59
N ALA A 216 23.19 3.28 -5.91
CA ALA A 216 24.34 3.97 -6.48
C ALA A 216 24.83 3.40 -7.82
N SER A 217 24.65 2.10 -8.03
CA SER A 217 24.99 1.41 -9.29
C SER A 217 24.04 1.73 -10.45
N LEU A 218 22.86 2.28 -10.19
CA LEU A 218 21.82 2.54 -11.18
C LEU A 218 21.64 4.01 -11.55
N VAL A 219 22.23 4.96 -10.81
CA VAL A 219 22.04 6.38 -11.05
C VAL A 219 22.52 6.81 -12.45
N TYR A 220 23.65 6.32 -12.92
CA TYR A 220 24.15 6.57 -14.27
C TYR A 220 23.32 5.90 -15.36
N ASN A 221 22.74 4.74 -15.05
CA ASN A 221 21.81 4.08 -15.97
C ASN A 221 20.54 4.92 -16.18
N TRP A 222 19.98 5.50 -15.12
CA TRP A 222 18.84 6.41 -15.21
C TRP A 222 19.14 7.63 -16.10
N GLU A 223 20.28 8.30 -15.89
CA GLU A 223 20.73 9.41 -16.71
C GLU A 223 20.85 9.02 -18.19
N SER A 224 21.52 7.89 -18.47
CA SER A 224 21.72 7.36 -19.82
C SER A 224 20.39 6.98 -20.50
N GLU A 225 19.44 6.35 -19.78
CA GLU A 225 18.14 5.99 -20.32
C GLU A 225 17.26 7.23 -20.58
N CYS A 226 17.29 8.24 -19.71
CA CYS A 226 16.63 9.52 -19.97
C CYS A 226 17.17 10.18 -21.23
N ALA A 227 18.49 10.33 -21.35
CA ALA A 227 19.12 10.91 -22.53
C ALA A 227 18.82 10.15 -23.82
N ARG A 228 18.67 8.82 -23.73
CA ARG A 228 18.36 7.96 -24.89
C ARG A 228 16.92 8.03 -25.31
N PHE A 229 15.97 7.95 -24.37
CA PHE A 229 14.54 7.79 -24.68
C PHE A 229 13.76 9.09 -24.68
N ALA A 230 14.20 10.07 -23.91
CA ALA A 230 13.56 11.37 -23.79
C ALA A 230 14.60 12.49 -23.65
N PRO A 231 15.36 12.83 -24.70
CA PRO A 231 16.43 13.81 -24.64
C PRO A 231 15.97 15.24 -24.30
N GLU A 232 14.67 15.49 -24.35
CA GLU A 232 14.07 16.76 -23.95
C GLU A 232 14.03 16.94 -22.43
N LEU A 233 14.10 15.86 -21.65
CA LEU A 233 14.12 15.89 -20.20
C LEU A 233 15.44 16.48 -19.70
N GLN A 234 15.34 17.51 -18.88
CA GLN A 234 16.52 18.15 -18.25
C GLN A 234 16.94 17.32 -17.03
N THR A 235 17.90 16.41 -17.21
CA THR A 235 18.41 15.58 -16.12
C THR A 235 19.65 16.18 -15.46
N ARG A 236 19.73 16.07 -14.13
CA ARG A 236 20.90 16.47 -13.33
C ARG A 236 21.30 15.32 -12.42
N LEU A 237 22.48 14.75 -12.70
CA LEU A 237 23.05 13.71 -11.85
C LEU A 237 23.71 14.35 -10.62
N VAL A 238 23.05 14.26 -9.46
CA VAL A 238 23.55 14.79 -8.19
C VAL A 238 24.55 13.81 -7.59
N ALA A 239 25.82 13.94 -7.99
CA ALA A 239 26.95 13.11 -7.59
C ALA A 239 28.22 13.95 -7.44
N GLY A 240 29.34 13.35 -6.99
CA GLY A 240 30.61 14.05 -6.80
C GLY A 240 30.87 14.55 -5.39
N THR A 241 31.61 15.66 -5.24
CA THR A 241 31.93 16.27 -3.93
C THR A 241 30.68 16.92 -3.31
N GLN A 242 30.73 17.23 -2.03
CA GLN A 242 29.61 17.85 -1.32
C GLN A 242 29.29 19.25 -1.90
N GLU A 243 30.31 20.02 -2.25
CA GLU A 243 30.15 21.36 -2.85
C GLU A 243 29.46 21.28 -4.21
N GLN A 244 29.89 20.34 -5.06
CA GLN A 244 29.29 20.10 -6.37
C GLN A 244 27.81 19.72 -6.26
N ARG A 245 27.50 18.80 -5.35
CA ARG A 245 26.10 18.37 -5.13
C ARG A 245 25.24 19.50 -4.61
N LYS A 246 25.75 20.30 -3.65
CA LYS A 246 25.07 21.48 -3.13
C LYS A 246 24.75 22.49 -4.24
N GLU A 247 25.70 22.78 -5.10
CA GLU A 247 25.51 23.67 -6.24
C GLU A 247 24.46 23.15 -7.23
N MET A 248 24.50 21.84 -7.55
CA MET A 248 23.53 21.20 -8.44
C MET A 248 22.11 21.27 -7.89
N ILE A 249 21.93 21.03 -6.57
CA ILE A 249 20.62 21.06 -5.91
C ILE A 249 20.09 22.50 -5.84
N GLN A 250 20.91 23.46 -5.44
CA GLN A 250 20.51 24.87 -5.30
C GLN A 250 20.16 25.53 -6.64
N ASN A 251 20.84 25.14 -7.72
CA ASN A 251 20.61 25.66 -9.07
C ASN A 251 19.58 24.83 -9.87
N ALA A 252 18.85 23.92 -9.21
CA ALA A 252 17.86 23.09 -9.89
C ALA A 252 16.66 23.91 -10.35
N GLY A 253 16.36 23.87 -11.65
CA GLY A 253 15.21 24.50 -12.27
C GLY A 253 13.88 23.82 -11.89
N MET A 254 12.77 24.47 -12.25
CA MET A 254 11.42 23.95 -11.97
C MET A 254 11.05 22.73 -12.82
N GLN A 255 11.80 22.46 -13.88
CA GLN A 255 11.54 21.32 -14.78
C GLN A 255 12.65 20.26 -14.73
N ASP A 256 13.65 20.44 -13.86
CA ASP A 256 14.76 19.51 -13.76
C ASP A 256 14.39 18.20 -13.09
N ILE A 257 14.99 17.12 -13.59
CA ILE A 257 14.93 15.79 -12.96
C ILE A 257 16.25 15.56 -12.25
N LEU A 258 16.22 15.61 -10.92
CA LEU A 258 17.38 15.32 -10.09
C LEU A 258 17.50 13.78 -9.92
N ILE A 259 18.67 13.23 -10.20
CA ILE A 259 18.95 11.80 -10.05
C ILE A 259 20.02 11.64 -8.98
N THR A 260 19.74 10.89 -7.93
CA THR A 260 20.69 10.69 -6.82
C THR A 260 20.60 9.28 -6.24
N SER A 261 21.54 8.93 -5.37
CA SER A 261 21.49 7.66 -4.66
C SER A 261 20.90 7.81 -3.25
N TYR A 262 20.38 6.71 -2.67
CA TYR A 262 19.88 6.68 -1.30
C TYR A 262 20.87 7.21 -0.27
N ASP A 263 22.15 6.86 -0.43
CA ASP A 263 23.21 7.31 0.49
C ASP A 263 23.50 8.81 0.37
N LEU A 264 23.51 9.34 -0.85
CA LEU A 264 23.75 10.77 -1.09
C LEU A 264 22.54 11.59 -0.64
N LEU A 265 21.32 11.15 -0.97
CA LEU A 265 20.11 11.79 -0.46
C LEU A 265 20.11 11.89 1.06
N ARG A 266 20.44 10.80 1.75
CA ARG A 266 20.51 10.78 3.22
C ARG A 266 21.54 11.78 3.78
N ARG A 267 22.69 11.94 3.10
CA ARG A 267 23.75 12.86 3.54
C ARG A 267 23.37 14.31 3.33
N ASP A 268 22.66 14.59 2.24
CA ASP A 268 22.37 15.94 1.77
C ASP A 268 20.89 16.34 2.03
N ILE A 269 20.16 15.59 2.87
CA ILE A 269 18.70 15.72 3.03
C ILE A 269 18.24 17.14 3.37
N GLU A 270 19.05 17.91 4.13
CA GLU A 270 18.75 19.28 4.50
C GLU A 270 18.66 20.20 3.28
N LEU A 271 19.38 19.91 2.19
CA LEU A 271 19.35 20.70 0.96
C LEU A 271 18.07 20.47 0.13
N TYR A 272 17.37 19.37 0.38
CA TYR A 272 16.15 18.99 -0.35
C TYR A 272 14.87 19.43 0.37
N GLN A 273 14.92 19.71 1.68
CA GLN A 273 13.72 19.91 2.51
C GLN A 273 12.85 21.07 2.05
N ASP A 274 13.46 22.16 1.56
CA ASP A 274 12.76 23.36 1.12
C ASP A 274 12.41 23.36 -0.39
N LEU A 275 12.77 22.27 -1.09
CA LEU A 275 12.49 22.14 -2.51
C LEU A 275 11.19 21.38 -2.73
N PRO A 276 10.16 22.01 -3.31
CA PRO A 276 8.96 21.27 -3.71
C PRO A 276 9.24 20.46 -4.97
N PHE A 277 8.85 19.18 -4.93
CA PHE A 277 8.91 18.29 -6.07
C PHE A 277 7.50 17.99 -6.59
N PHE A 278 7.36 17.91 -7.90
CA PHE A 278 6.17 17.36 -8.53
C PHE A 278 6.11 15.86 -8.29
N CYS A 279 7.20 15.14 -8.59
CA CYS A 279 7.27 13.70 -8.47
C CYS A 279 8.54 13.26 -7.73
N GLU A 280 8.39 12.30 -6.81
CA GLU A 280 9.49 11.55 -6.22
C GLU A 280 9.37 10.09 -6.59
N ILE A 281 10.42 9.54 -7.21
CA ILE A 281 10.50 8.16 -7.68
C ILE A 281 11.62 7.47 -6.93
N ILE A 282 11.30 6.36 -6.27
CA ILE A 282 12.32 5.48 -5.68
C ILE A 282 12.45 4.22 -6.51
N ASP A 283 13.65 3.91 -6.95
CA ASP A 283 13.96 2.67 -7.64
C ASP A 283 14.53 1.63 -6.68
N GLU A 284 14.24 0.35 -6.94
CA GLU A 284 14.52 -0.76 -6.04
C GLU A 284 14.01 -0.48 -4.61
N ALA A 285 12.69 -0.28 -4.51
CA ALA A 285 12.02 0.16 -3.27
C ALA A 285 12.29 -0.72 -2.04
N GLN A 286 12.84 -1.93 -2.22
CA GLN A 286 13.30 -2.75 -1.09
C GLN A 286 14.41 -2.09 -0.25
N PHE A 287 15.08 -1.04 -0.77
CA PHE A 287 16.03 -0.25 0.03
C PHE A 287 15.38 0.47 1.23
N ILE A 288 14.09 0.72 1.15
CA ILE A 288 13.32 1.34 2.24
C ILE A 288 12.42 0.37 3.01
N LYS A 289 12.58 -0.95 2.82
CA LYS A 289 11.77 -1.99 3.49
C LYS A 289 11.79 -1.92 5.02
N ASN A 290 12.88 -1.48 5.60
CA ASN A 290 12.95 -1.21 7.03
C ASN A 290 12.72 0.28 7.29
N HIS A 291 11.52 0.63 7.77
CA HIS A 291 11.08 1.99 8.07
C HIS A 291 11.93 2.73 9.12
N ALA A 292 12.68 1.99 9.95
CA ALA A 292 13.51 2.58 11.01
C ALA A 292 14.85 3.11 10.48
N THR A 293 15.29 2.71 9.28
CA THR A 293 16.56 3.13 8.71
C THR A 293 16.60 4.63 8.37
N GLN A 294 17.77 5.22 8.43
CA GLN A 294 17.97 6.64 8.06
C GLN A 294 17.65 6.90 6.59
N GLY A 295 17.94 5.93 5.69
CA GLY A 295 17.58 6.04 4.27
C GLY A 295 16.08 6.08 4.05
N ALA A 296 15.31 5.19 4.73
CA ALA A 296 13.85 5.20 4.66
C ALA A 296 13.24 6.51 5.22
N LYS A 297 13.83 7.05 6.28
CA LYS A 297 13.40 8.34 6.83
C LYS A 297 13.69 9.49 5.87
N ALA A 298 14.86 9.50 5.23
CA ALA A 298 15.27 10.55 4.31
C ALA A 298 14.29 10.67 3.13
N VAL A 299 13.97 9.59 2.43
CA VAL A 299 13.02 9.64 1.31
C VAL A 299 11.62 10.10 1.75
N LYS A 300 11.17 9.75 2.96
CA LYS A 300 9.87 10.18 3.49
C LYS A 300 9.82 11.67 3.85
N THR A 301 10.97 12.33 4.02
CA THR A 301 11.06 13.76 4.36
C THR A 301 10.85 14.65 3.13
N ILE A 302 11.04 14.14 1.93
CA ILE A 302 10.90 14.88 0.68
C ILE A 302 9.44 15.33 0.47
N HIS A 303 9.26 16.59 0.09
CA HIS A 303 7.95 17.16 -0.26
C HIS A 303 7.66 16.94 -1.75
N ALA A 304 6.88 15.92 -2.08
CA ALA A 304 6.46 15.60 -3.43
C ALA A 304 4.93 15.47 -3.53
N SER A 305 4.36 15.99 -4.62
CA SER A 305 2.91 15.88 -4.90
C SER A 305 2.51 14.47 -5.35
N PHE A 306 3.39 13.77 -6.06
CA PHE A 306 3.22 12.39 -6.50
C PHE A 306 4.41 11.54 -6.08
N ARG A 307 4.16 10.32 -5.63
CA ARG A 307 5.20 9.38 -5.22
C ARG A 307 5.04 8.04 -5.92
N LEU A 308 6.14 7.54 -6.46
CA LEU A 308 6.20 6.28 -7.19
C LEU A 308 7.31 5.39 -6.62
N ALA A 309 7.01 4.13 -6.43
CA ALA A 309 7.98 3.11 -6.05
C ALA A 309 8.14 2.09 -7.18
N LEU A 310 9.37 1.83 -7.60
CA LEU A 310 9.72 0.81 -8.58
C LEU A 310 10.39 -0.36 -7.87
N THR A 311 9.97 -1.58 -8.15
CA THR A 311 10.59 -2.78 -7.59
C THR A 311 10.27 -4.00 -8.46
N GLY A 312 11.15 -4.99 -8.49
CA GLY A 312 10.83 -6.31 -9.05
C GLY A 312 10.14 -7.24 -8.04
N THR A 313 10.22 -6.90 -6.75
CA THR A 313 9.76 -7.74 -5.63
C THR A 313 9.08 -6.89 -4.57
N PRO A 314 7.77 -6.60 -4.69
CA PRO A 314 7.07 -5.67 -3.79
C PRO A 314 6.97 -6.16 -2.34
N VAL A 315 6.99 -7.47 -2.13
CA VAL A 315 7.02 -8.12 -0.81
C VAL A 315 7.89 -9.37 -0.92
N GLU A 316 9.04 -9.37 -0.26
CA GLU A 316 9.93 -10.53 -0.27
C GLU A 316 9.66 -11.45 0.93
N ASN A 317 9.63 -10.90 2.14
CA ASN A 317 9.68 -11.70 3.34
C ASN A 317 8.62 -11.33 4.41
N GLN A 318 8.26 -10.05 4.52
CA GLN A 318 7.44 -9.57 5.63
C GLN A 318 6.43 -8.50 5.21
N LEU A 319 5.25 -8.50 5.84
CA LEU A 319 4.22 -7.48 5.63
C LEU A 319 4.67 -6.09 6.09
N SER A 320 5.61 -6.00 7.03
CA SER A 320 6.22 -4.74 7.45
C SER A 320 6.99 -4.02 6.33
N GLU A 321 7.53 -4.76 5.36
CA GLU A 321 8.19 -4.19 4.17
C GLU A 321 7.17 -3.46 3.30
N LEU A 322 6.01 -4.09 3.06
CA LEU A 322 4.88 -3.51 2.35
C LEU A 322 4.36 -2.24 3.06
N TRP A 323 4.21 -2.31 4.39
CA TRP A 323 3.81 -1.15 5.18
C TRP A 323 4.77 0.02 4.99
N SER A 324 6.08 -0.22 5.01
CA SER A 324 7.08 0.84 4.86
C SER A 324 7.01 1.54 3.50
N ILE A 325 6.76 0.79 2.42
CA ILE A 325 6.61 1.35 1.08
C ILE A 325 5.30 2.16 0.99
N PHE A 326 4.19 1.65 1.52
CA PHE A 326 2.92 2.40 1.51
C PHE A 326 2.95 3.65 2.40
N ASP A 327 3.70 3.62 3.51
CA ASP A 327 3.91 4.80 4.36
C ASP A 327 4.75 5.88 3.65
N TYR A 328 5.63 5.48 2.72
CA TYR A 328 6.30 6.39 1.80
C TYR A 328 5.32 6.95 0.76
N LEU A 329 4.56 6.10 0.08
CA LEU A 329 3.67 6.49 -1.03
C LEU A 329 2.50 7.36 -0.58
N MET A 330 1.81 6.95 0.47
CA MET A 330 0.58 7.55 1.00
C MET A 330 0.58 7.44 2.53
N PRO A 331 1.19 8.38 3.26
CA PRO A 331 1.28 8.32 4.71
C PRO A 331 -0.09 8.13 5.38
N GLY A 332 -0.18 7.15 6.29
CA GLY A 332 -1.42 6.81 7.00
C GLY A 332 -2.39 5.90 6.22
N PHE A 333 -2.13 5.55 4.97
CA PHE A 333 -2.97 4.64 4.18
C PHE A 333 -3.14 3.27 4.87
N LEU A 334 -2.05 2.65 5.31
CA LEU A 334 -2.07 1.40 6.07
C LEU A 334 -1.99 1.63 7.60
N TYR A 335 -2.49 2.76 8.08
CA TYR A 335 -2.43 3.17 9.50
C TYR A 335 -1.00 3.44 10.00
N GLY A 336 -0.84 3.78 11.30
CA GLY A 336 0.45 3.75 11.97
C GLY A 336 0.95 2.30 12.11
N TYR A 337 2.29 2.11 12.16
CA TYR A 337 2.90 0.78 12.15
C TYR A 337 2.39 -0.15 13.25
N GLN A 338 2.27 0.35 14.47
CA GLN A 338 1.78 -0.48 15.58
C GLN A 338 0.38 -1.04 15.29
N LYS A 339 -0.53 -0.20 14.79
CA LYS A 339 -1.89 -0.62 14.45
C LYS A 339 -1.94 -1.55 13.24
N PHE A 340 -1.11 -1.32 12.23
CA PHE A 340 -0.95 -2.25 11.09
C PHE A 340 -0.49 -3.62 11.56
N ARG A 341 0.49 -3.66 12.46
CA ARG A 341 1.00 -4.90 13.05
C ARG A 341 -0.08 -5.66 13.80
N GLU A 342 -0.89 -4.96 14.61
CA GLU A 342 -1.98 -5.58 15.40
C GLU A 342 -3.14 -6.06 14.51
N GLN A 343 -3.49 -5.28 13.48
CA GLN A 343 -4.65 -5.59 12.64
C GLN A 343 -4.35 -6.56 11.50
N PHE A 344 -3.15 -6.54 10.95
CA PHE A 344 -2.78 -7.32 9.76
C PHE A 344 -1.59 -8.24 10.00
N GLU A 345 -0.42 -7.71 10.39
CA GLU A 345 0.81 -8.50 10.40
C GLU A 345 0.73 -9.69 11.35
N LEU A 346 0.41 -9.47 12.63
CA LEU A 346 0.34 -10.54 13.62
C LEU A 346 -0.78 -11.56 13.31
N PRO A 347 -2.03 -11.16 13.01
CA PRO A 347 -3.08 -12.12 12.69
C PRO A 347 -2.78 -12.94 11.43
N ILE A 348 -2.29 -12.32 10.37
CA ILE A 348 -1.99 -13.02 9.12
C ILE A 348 -0.81 -13.98 9.30
N VAL A 349 0.31 -13.50 9.89
CA VAL A 349 1.54 -14.29 9.98
C VAL A 349 1.45 -15.39 11.04
N ARG A 350 0.83 -15.10 12.21
CA ARG A 350 0.78 -16.06 13.31
C ARG A 350 -0.43 -16.99 13.26
N ASN A 351 -1.59 -16.45 12.86
CA ASN A 351 -2.86 -17.17 12.95
C ASN A 351 -3.36 -17.66 11.58
N GLY A 352 -2.70 -17.27 10.48
CA GLY A 352 -3.16 -17.61 9.13
C GLY A 352 -4.51 -16.98 8.78
N ASP A 353 -4.80 -15.76 9.29
CA ASP A 353 -6.10 -15.10 9.12
C ASP A 353 -6.33 -14.67 7.67
N GLU A 354 -7.02 -15.52 6.91
CA GLU A 354 -7.29 -15.33 5.48
C GLU A 354 -8.23 -14.14 5.23
N GLU A 355 -9.20 -13.86 6.11
CA GLU A 355 -10.13 -12.74 5.96
C GLU A 355 -9.36 -11.40 6.00
N ARG A 356 -8.42 -11.27 6.93
CA ARG A 356 -7.57 -10.09 7.03
C ARG A 356 -6.58 -9.96 5.88
N LEU A 357 -6.06 -11.08 5.39
CA LEU A 357 -5.20 -11.08 4.20
C LEU A 357 -5.97 -10.61 2.97
N GLU A 358 -7.15 -11.14 2.71
CA GLU A 358 -8.00 -10.73 1.59
C GLU A 358 -8.37 -9.24 1.68
N ARG A 359 -8.70 -8.78 2.89
CA ARG A 359 -8.98 -7.37 3.14
C ARG A 359 -7.78 -6.47 2.81
N LEU A 360 -6.58 -6.83 3.26
CA LEU A 360 -5.36 -6.10 2.94
C LEU A 360 -5.12 -6.06 1.43
N GLN A 361 -5.25 -7.21 0.76
CA GLN A 361 -5.11 -7.32 -0.69
C GLN A 361 -6.11 -6.42 -1.44
N LYS A 362 -7.39 -6.41 -1.05
CA LYS A 362 -8.41 -5.52 -1.64
C LYS A 362 -8.06 -4.03 -1.47
N MET A 363 -7.46 -3.67 -0.32
CA MET A 363 -7.04 -2.29 -0.08
C MET A 363 -5.89 -1.84 -0.97
N ILE A 364 -4.85 -2.68 -1.14
CA ILE A 364 -3.60 -2.30 -1.82
C ILE A 364 -3.62 -2.52 -3.33
N ARG A 365 -4.42 -3.48 -3.82
CA ARG A 365 -4.46 -3.91 -5.22
C ARG A 365 -4.54 -2.76 -6.24
N PRO A 366 -5.35 -1.70 -6.06
CA PRO A 366 -5.43 -0.61 -7.03
C PRO A 366 -4.14 0.19 -7.19
N PHE A 367 -3.25 0.13 -6.20
CA PHE A 367 -2.01 0.91 -6.11
C PHE A 367 -0.75 0.09 -6.40
N ILE A 368 -0.91 -1.15 -6.86
CA ILE A 368 0.18 -2.04 -7.25
C ILE A 368 -0.09 -2.58 -8.64
N LEU A 369 0.78 -2.26 -9.57
CA LEU A 369 0.77 -2.88 -10.91
C LEU A 369 1.92 -3.87 -10.99
N ARG A 370 1.59 -5.16 -11.13
CA ARG A 370 2.55 -6.25 -11.23
C ARG A 370 2.22 -7.16 -12.39
N ARG A 371 3.16 -7.33 -13.30
CA ARG A 371 3.06 -8.24 -14.44
C ARG A 371 4.27 -9.14 -14.49
N LEU A 372 4.07 -10.40 -14.81
CA LEU A 372 5.14 -11.38 -14.96
C LEU A 372 5.57 -11.47 -16.44
N LYS A 373 6.85 -11.70 -16.68
CA LYS A 373 7.38 -11.86 -18.06
C LYS A 373 6.61 -12.88 -18.85
N LYS A 374 6.29 -14.03 -18.26
CA LYS A 374 5.54 -15.12 -18.89
C LYS A 374 4.10 -14.73 -19.34
N GLU A 375 3.53 -13.69 -18.73
CA GLU A 375 2.16 -13.23 -19.05
C GLU A 375 2.14 -12.26 -20.23
N VAL A 376 3.16 -11.38 -20.32
CA VAL A 376 3.18 -10.27 -21.26
C VAL A 376 4.14 -10.47 -22.44
N LEU A 377 5.14 -11.33 -22.32
CA LEU A 377 6.12 -11.62 -23.35
C LEU A 377 5.98 -13.09 -23.82
N LYS A 378 4.87 -13.39 -24.50
CA LYS A 378 4.53 -14.74 -24.98
C LYS A 378 5.52 -15.27 -26.04
N ASP A 379 6.30 -14.38 -26.66
CA ASP A 379 7.31 -14.73 -27.69
C ASP A 379 8.65 -15.17 -27.08
N LEU A 380 8.84 -15.07 -25.77
CA LEU A 380 10.06 -15.52 -25.14
C LEU A 380 10.00 -17.04 -24.90
N PRO A 381 11.13 -17.75 -25.15
CA PRO A 381 11.23 -19.16 -24.79
C PRO A 381 11.13 -19.35 -23.27
N ASP A 382 10.72 -20.54 -22.87
CA ASP A 382 10.65 -20.90 -21.47
C ASP A 382 12.02 -20.75 -20.78
N LYS A 383 12.01 -20.35 -19.51
CA LYS A 383 13.21 -20.27 -18.68
C LYS A 383 13.85 -21.65 -18.53
N ILE A 384 15.06 -21.82 -19.05
CA ILE A 384 15.84 -23.05 -18.89
C ILE A 384 16.68 -22.93 -17.63
N GLU A 385 16.41 -23.76 -16.63
CA GLU A 385 17.24 -23.89 -15.44
C GLU A 385 18.12 -25.13 -15.57
N LYS A 386 19.44 -24.94 -15.46
CA LYS A 386 20.41 -26.04 -15.43
C LYS A 386 21.09 -26.06 -14.07
N ASN A 387 20.97 -27.19 -13.38
CA ASN A 387 21.75 -27.43 -12.19
C ASN A 387 23.15 -27.90 -12.59
N MET A 388 24.15 -27.09 -12.31
CA MET A 388 25.55 -27.46 -12.49
C MET A 388 26.13 -27.87 -11.15
N ALA A 389 26.54 -29.15 -11.04
CA ALA A 389 27.25 -29.63 -9.87
C ALA A 389 28.76 -29.40 -10.08
N ALA A 390 29.37 -28.71 -9.12
CA ALA A 390 30.82 -28.57 -9.07
C ALA A 390 31.37 -29.48 -7.96
N CYS A 391 32.44 -30.20 -8.24
CA CYS A 391 33.14 -30.98 -7.23
C CYS A 391 34.13 -30.09 -6.49
N MET A 392 34.08 -30.13 -5.17
CA MET A 392 35.05 -29.45 -4.33
C MET A 392 36.45 -30.10 -4.49
N GLU A 393 37.49 -29.28 -4.50
CA GLU A 393 38.87 -29.78 -4.37
C GLU A 393 39.08 -30.42 -3.00
N GLN A 394 40.13 -31.26 -2.89
CA GLN A 394 40.41 -32.05 -1.69
C GLN A 394 40.46 -31.16 -0.41
N LYS A 395 41.16 -30.04 -0.47
CA LYS A 395 41.30 -29.12 0.67
C LYS A 395 39.97 -28.45 1.05
N GLN A 396 39.15 -28.08 0.04
CA GLN A 396 37.83 -27.52 0.24
C GLN A 396 36.89 -28.55 0.91
N LYS A 397 36.96 -29.82 0.46
CA LYS A 397 36.21 -30.93 1.04
C LYS A 397 36.53 -31.14 2.52
N GLU A 398 37.80 -31.13 2.88
CA GLU A 398 38.26 -31.27 4.26
C GLU A 398 37.74 -30.13 5.14
N LEU A 399 37.83 -28.90 4.65
CA LEU A 399 37.35 -27.72 5.35
C LEU A 399 35.80 -27.74 5.52
N TYR A 400 35.09 -28.09 4.45
CA TYR A 400 33.64 -28.26 4.47
C TYR A 400 33.20 -29.31 5.50
N HIS A 401 33.86 -30.49 5.49
CA HIS A 401 33.55 -31.57 6.44
C HIS A 401 33.82 -31.14 7.88
N ALA A 402 34.90 -30.42 8.15
CA ALA A 402 35.20 -29.91 9.49
C ALA A 402 34.10 -28.96 10.01
N HIS A 403 33.65 -28.02 9.18
CA HIS A 403 32.58 -27.13 9.52
C HIS A 403 31.23 -27.85 9.66
N ALA A 404 30.92 -28.81 8.80
CA ALA A 404 29.72 -29.61 8.85
C ALA A 404 29.64 -30.46 10.13
N GLN A 405 30.75 -31.10 10.51
CA GLN A 405 30.84 -31.87 11.77
C GLN A 405 30.67 -30.98 13.00
N ARG A 406 31.30 -29.80 12.99
CA ARG A 406 31.16 -28.82 14.09
C ARG A 406 29.72 -28.35 14.24
N LEU A 407 29.06 -28.05 13.12
CA LEU A 407 27.64 -27.65 13.14
C LEU A 407 26.73 -28.78 13.65
N ALA A 408 27.00 -30.03 13.19
CA ALA A 408 26.24 -31.19 13.66
C ALA A 408 26.37 -31.41 15.18
N LEU A 409 27.58 -31.25 15.74
CA LEU A 409 27.84 -31.35 17.19
C LEU A 409 27.10 -30.22 17.95
N ILE A 410 27.06 -29.01 17.44
CA ILE A 410 26.32 -27.90 18.04
C ILE A 410 24.82 -28.23 18.08
N LEU A 411 24.25 -28.74 16.99
CA LEU A 411 22.83 -29.05 16.88
C LEU A 411 22.40 -30.28 17.70
N GLN A 412 23.27 -31.30 17.81
CA GLN A 412 22.97 -32.51 18.56
C GLN A 412 22.93 -32.31 20.09
N ASN A 413 23.65 -31.34 20.60
CA ASN A 413 23.81 -31.10 22.03
C ASN A 413 22.92 -29.98 22.59
N GLN A 414 21.94 -29.47 21.81
CA GLN A 414 21.08 -28.34 22.21
C GLN A 414 19.64 -28.75 22.41
N THR A 415 19.03 -28.24 23.46
CA THR A 415 17.56 -28.21 23.65
C THR A 415 16.92 -27.11 22.82
N GLU A 416 15.58 -27.10 22.68
CA GLU A 416 14.86 -26.06 21.92
C GLU A 416 15.09 -24.64 22.49
N GLU A 417 15.25 -24.51 23.81
CA GLU A 417 15.53 -23.23 24.47
C GLU A 417 16.96 -22.74 24.19
N GLU A 418 17.95 -23.64 24.28
CA GLU A 418 19.36 -23.35 23.98
C GLU A 418 19.58 -23.05 22.49
N PHE A 419 18.77 -23.64 21.59
CA PHE A 419 18.79 -23.32 20.18
C PHE A 419 18.35 -21.88 19.90
N ALA A 420 17.40 -21.34 20.66
CA ALA A 420 16.97 -19.95 20.53
C ALA A 420 18.09 -18.96 20.80
N ASP A 421 18.96 -19.23 21.79
CA ASP A 421 20.10 -18.38 22.17
C ASP A 421 21.29 -18.57 21.23
N SER A 422 21.47 -19.75 20.63
CA SER A 422 22.60 -20.07 19.75
C SER A 422 22.33 -19.80 18.26
N ARG A 423 21.20 -19.25 17.87
CA ARG A 423 20.81 -19.01 16.45
C ARG A 423 21.87 -18.25 15.65
N PHE A 424 22.51 -17.24 16.25
CA PHE A 424 23.57 -16.50 15.58
C PHE A 424 24.83 -17.34 15.34
N GLN A 425 25.16 -18.26 16.24
CA GLN A 425 26.28 -19.16 16.09
C GLN A 425 26.03 -20.18 15.00
N VAL A 426 24.83 -20.77 14.96
CA VAL A 426 24.37 -21.67 13.89
C VAL A 426 24.39 -20.97 12.52
N LEU A 427 23.87 -19.74 12.45
CA LEU A 427 23.88 -18.95 11.21
C LEU A 427 25.31 -18.62 10.75
N SER A 428 26.22 -18.32 11.67
CA SER A 428 27.65 -18.11 11.36
C SER A 428 28.30 -19.35 10.77
N GLU A 429 28.06 -20.54 11.34
CA GLU A 429 28.59 -21.80 10.80
C GLU A 429 27.96 -22.18 9.45
N LEU A 430 26.66 -21.95 9.25
CA LEU A 430 26.01 -22.10 7.95
C LEU A 430 26.61 -21.17 6.89
N THR A 431 26.95 -19.93 7.27
CA THR A 431 27.61 -18.98 6.37
C THR A 431 29.01 -19.45 5.98
N ARG A 432 29.77 -20.01 6.92
CA ARG A 432 31.09 -20.60 6.66
C ARG A 432 31.01 -21.80 5.73
N LEU A 433 29.97 -22.62 5.78
CA LEU A 433 29.75 -23.74 4.85
C LEU A 433 29.51 -23.29 3.40
N ARG A 434 29.16 -22.03 3.16
CA ARG A 434 28.94 -21.44 1.83
C ARG A 434 30.23 -20.80 1.24
N GLN A 435 31.27 -20.69 2.01
CA GLN A 435 32.50 -19.95 1.64
C GLN A 435 33.72 -20.79 1.27
N PRO A 436 33.77 -22.13 1.41
CA PRO A 436 34.94 -22.93 1.04
C PRO A 436 35.22 -22.93 -0.46
#